data_ae18aa21656558463c86fcd9815bb464
#
_entry.id   ae18aa21656558463c86fcd9815bb464
#
_cell.length_a   1.000
_cell.length_b   1.000
_cell.length_c   1.000
_cell.angle_alpha   90.00
_cell.angle_beta   90.00
_cell.angle_gamma   90.00
#
_symmetry.space_group_name_H-M   'P 1'
#
loop_
_entity.id
_entity.type
_entity.pdbx_description
1 polymer ?
#
loop_
_entity_poly.entity_id
_entity_poly.type
_entity_poly.pdbx_seq_one_letter_code
_entity_poly.pdbx_strand_id
1 'polypeptide(L)'
;MKKPNIVGGGANTNWTGLHFEQVNELRDVLYAKDGFFVQGNDVFKDGVKVATLYQKNNLYKNFLEPRGVYWKKYISKRMLPDDALYVYGLNTLFIIEKKFQHSAGSVDEKLQTCDFKKKEYEKLCIPINVKVQYCYFLCDWFQRNEYKDVKDYILSVGCKYFFDEIPLEYLGLE
;
A
#
# COMPACT_ATOMS: atom_id res chain seq x y z
N MET A 1 -13.83 12.43 -34.03
CA MET A 1 -12.87 12.78 -32.98
C MET A 1 -13.60 13.62 -31.92
N LYS A 2 -13.91 13.06 -30.75
CA LYS A 2 -14.46 13.82 -29.62
C LYS A 2 -13.28 14.27 -28.74
N LYS A 3 -13.18 15.60 -28.55
CA LYS A 3 -12.20 16.20 -27.62
C LYS A 3 -12.51 15.80 -26.18
N PRO A 4 -11.51 15.52 -25.33
CA PRO A 4 -11.76 15.30 -23.92
C PRO A 4 -12.21 16.61 -23.25
N ASN A 5 -13.23 16.52 -22.42
CA ASN A 5 -13.73 17.64 -21.63
C ASN A 5 -12.69 18.02 -20.57
N ILE A 6 -12.04 19.16 -20.77
CA ILE A 6 -11.32 19.88 -19.73
C ILE A 6 -12.33 20.83 -19.11
N VAL A 7 -13.05 20.42 -18.10
CA VAL A 7 -13.78 21.32 -17.20
C VAL A 7 -13.07 21.25 -15.86
N GLY A 8 -12.11 22.15 -15.66
CA GLY A 8 -11.64 22.51 -14.34
C GLY A 8 -12.77 23.21 -13.59
N GLY A 9 -13.35 22.55 -12.64
CA GLY A 9 -14.25 23.11 -11.65
C GLY A 9 -13.65 22.86 -10.28
N GLY A 10 -12.99 23.89 -9.72
CA GLY A 10 -12.42 23.82 -8.41
C GLY A 10 -13.49 23.54 -7.36
N ALA A 11 -13.41 22.43 -6.71
CA ALA A 11 -13.72 22.30 -5.31
C ALA A 11 -12.45 21.73 -4.69
N ASN A 12 -11.76 22.55 -3.89
CA ASN A 12 -10.78 22.08 -2.94
C ASN A 12 -11.53 21.20 -1.92
N THR A 13 -11.84 19.99 -2.32
CA THR A 13 -12.09 18.93 -1.37
C THR A 13 -10.73 18.62 -0.78
N ASN A 14 -10.56 18.91 0.50
CA ASN A 14 -9.43 18.44 1.29
C ASN A 14 -9.48 16.90 1.28
N TRP A 15 -8.85 16.31 0.27
CA TRP A 15 -8.73 14.88 0.18
C TRP A 15 -7.80 14.40 1.29
N THR A 16 -8.36 13.66 2.24
CA THR A 16 -7.65 13.17 3.42
C THR A 16 -6.87 11.88 3.15
N GLY A 17 -6.89 11.39 1.91
CA GLY A 17 -6.27 10.11 1.55
C GLY A 17 -5.54 10.11 0.20
N LEU A 18 -4.97 8.97 -0.12
CA LEU A 18 -4.28 8.70 -1.38
C LEU A 18 -5.22 7.98 -2.34
N HIS A 19 -5.56 8.64 -3.44
CA HIS A 19 -6.42 8.10 -4.48
C HIS A 19 -5.60 7.36 -5.52
N PHE A 20 -6.03 6.15 -5.87
CA PHE A 20 -5.39 5.34 -6.88
C PHE A 20 -6.34 5.10 -8.05
N GLU A 21 -5.84 5.30 -9.25
CA GLU A 21 -6.41 4.71 -10.44
C GLU A 21 -5.74 3.35 -10.71
N GLN A 22 -6.32 2.55 -11.59
CA GLN A 22 -5.88 1.18 -11.87
C GLN A 22 -4.38 1.07 -12.24
N VAL A 23 -3.81 2.11 -12.83
CA VAL A 23 -2.42 2.13 -13.32
C VAL A 23 -1.47 3.00 -12.50
N ASN A 24 -1.98 3.75 -11.49
CA ASN A 24 -1.15 4.67 -10.74
C ASN A 24 -0.26 3.92 -9.73
N GLU A 25 0.99 4.34 -9.67
CA GLU A 25 1.92 3.92 -8.63
C GLU A 25 1.74 4.78 -7.37
N LEU A 26 2.06 4.23 -6.20
CA LEU A 26 2.00 4.96 -4.93
C LEU A 26 2.85 6.24 -4.96
N ARG A 27 3.98 6.19 -5.67
CA ARG A 27 4.84 7.37 -5.90
C ARG A 27 4.10 8.53 -6.55
N ASP A 28 3.38 8.25 -7.65
CA ASP A 28 2.70 9.27 -8.44
C ASP A 28 1.54 9.89 -7.66
N VAL A 29 0.85 9.07 -6.89
CA VAL A 29 -0.24 9.50 -6.02
C VAL A 29 0.27 10.40 -4.90
N LEU A 30 1.40 10.06 -4.27
CA LEU A 30 2.05 10.89 -3.25
C LEU A 30 2.60 12.20 -3.83
N TYR A 31 3.20 12.14 -5.01
CA TYR A 31 3.75 13.32 -5.68
C TYR A 31 2.65 14.33 -6.05
N ALA A 32 1.48 13.85 -6.42
CA ALA A 32 0.32 14.70 -6.76
C ALA A 32 -0.40 15.28 -5.54
N LYS A 33 -0.05 14.85 -4.31
CA LYS A 33 -0.69 15.30 -3.08
C LYS A 33 -0.04 16.58 -2.56
N ASP A 34 -0.86 17.58 -2.25
CA ASP A 34 -0.41 18.86 -1.69
C ASP A 34 0.44 18.67 -0.41
N GLY A 35 1.53 19.39 -0.32
CA GLY A 35 2.47 19.31 0.80
C GLY A 35 3.46 18.15 0.70
N PHE A 36 3.27 17.22 -0.27
CA PHE A 36 4.19 16.11 -0.47
C PHE A 36 5.14 16.35 -1.64
N PHE A 37 6.37 15.86 -1.48
CA PHE A 37 7.39 15.83 -2.52
C PHE A 37 8.10 14.48 -2.49
N VAL A 38 8.33 13.88 -3.65
CA VAL A 38 9.01 12.58 -3.78
C VAL A 38 10.31 12.76 -4.56
N GLN A 39 11.44 12.46 -3.93
CA GLN A 39 12.75 12.47 -4.55
C GLN A 39 13.37 11.07 -4.53
N GLY A 40 13.56 10.49 -5.69
CA GLY A 40 13.93 9.07 -5.76
C GLY A 40 12.86 8.18 -5.14
N ASN A 41 13.18 7.51 -4.04
CA ASN A 41 12.23 6.73 -3.25
C ASN A 41 11.83 7.41 -1.94
N ASP A 42 12.43 8.56 -1.63
CA ASP A 42 12.16 9.27 -0.39
C ASP A 42 10.95 10.20 -0.53
N VAL A 43 10.10 10.17 0.48
CA VAL A 43 8.88 10.96 0.57
C VAL A 43 9.09 12.03 1.63
N PHE A 44 8.86 13.26 1.24
CA PHE A 44 8.94 14.45 2.10
C PHE A 44 7.56 15.06 2.25
N LYS A 45 7.26 15.54 3.45
CA LYS A 45 6.10 16.39 3.75
C LYS A 45 6.62 17.68 4.38
N ASP A 46 6.26 18.82 3.82
CA ASP A 46 6.70 20.14 4.30
C ASP A 46 8.22 20.24 4.49
N GLY A 47 8.98 19.62 3.57
CA GLY A 47 10.45 19.58 3.58
C GLY A 47 11.09 18.57 4.54
N VAL A 48 10.29 17.82 5.32
CA VAL A 48 10.77 16.79 6.23
C VAL A 48 10.61 15.42 5.59
N LYS A 49 11.64 14.58 5.61
CA LYS A 49 11.56 13.20 5.15
C LYS A 49 10.70 12.37 6.12
N VAL A 50 9.54 11.93 5.64
CA VAL A 50 8.55 11.21 6.45
C VAL A 50 8.48 9.72 6.16
N ALA A 51 8.79 9.31 4.91
CA ALA A 51 8.70 7.92 4.50
C ALA A 51 9.69 7.58 3.37
N THR A 52 9.85 6.29 3.08
CA THR A 52 10.58 5.80 1.90
C THR A 52 9.79 4.67 1.24
N LEU A 53 9.73 4.72 -0.09
CA LEU A 53 9.06 3.75 -0.94
C LEU A 53 9.98 2.57 -1.29
N TYR A 54 9.43 1.36 -1.22
CA TYR A 54 10.11 0.15 -1.62
C TYR A 54 9.16 -0.74 -2.42
N GLN A 55 9.46 -0.95 -3.69
CA GLN A 55 8.66 -1.82 -4.55
C GLN A 55 9.37 -3.13 -4.82
N LYS A 56 8.63 -4.23 -4.85
CA LYS A 56 9.13 -5.53 -5.30
C LYS A 56 10.49 -5.90 -4.66
N ASN A 57 11.51 -6.11 -5.47
CA ASN A 57 12.85 -6.48 -5.00
C ASN A 57 13.56 -5.38 -4.21
N ASN A 58 13.19 -4.11 -4.37
CA ASN A 58 13.80 -3.01 -3.64
C ASN A 58 13.55 -3.09 -2.14
N LEU A 59 12.42 -3.68 -1.71
CA LEU A 59 12.18 -3.97 -0.29
C LEU A 59 13.31 -4.82 0.31
N TYR A 60 13.76 -5.85 -0.39
CA TYR A 60 14.83 -6.72 0.08
C TYR A 60 16.19 -6.03 0.02
N LYS A 61 16.56 -5.49 -1.13
CA LYS A 61 17.90 -4.93 -1.35
C LYS A 61 18.17 -3.64 -0.57
N ASN A 62 17.16 -2.76 -0.47
CA ASN A 62 17.35 -1.39 0.01
C ASN A 62 16.79 -1.16 1.42
N PHE A 63 15.94 -2.06 1.93
CA PHE A 63 15.38 -1.95 3.28
C PHE A 63 15.86 -3.06 4.22
N LEU A 64 15.70 -4.33 3.83
CA LEU A 64 15.98 -5.47 4.71
C LEU A 64 17.47 -5.81 4.78
N GLU A 65 18.14 -6.02 3.63
CA GLU A 65 19.56 -6.41 3.59
C GLU A 65 20.49 -5.39 4.25
N PRO A 66 20.36 -4.06 4.05
CA PRO A 66 21.17 -3.07 4.76
C PRO A 66 20.98 -3.08 6.29
N ARG A 67 19.89 -3.68 6.78
CA ARG A 67 19.59 -3.89 8.20
C ARG A 67 19.95 -5.29 8.69
N GLY A 68 20.68 -6.08 7.90
CA GLY A 68 21.14 -7.42 8.24
C GLY A 68 20.07 -8.52 8.10
N VAL A 69 18.94 -8.22 7.49
CA VAL A 69 17.85 -9.20 7.29
C VAL A 69 17.98 -9.87 5.93
N TYR A 70 18.47 -11.07 5.91
CA TYR A 70 18.57 -11.92 4.72
C TYR A 70 17.38 -12.87 4.69
N TRP A 71 16.47 -12.67 3.79
CA TRP A 71 15.14 -13.29 3.73
C TRP A 71 15.14 -14.83 3.85
N LYS A 72 16.13 -15.52 3.25
CA LYS A 72 16.25 -17.00 3.29
C LYS A 72 16.35 -17.59 4.70
N LYS A 73 16.71 -16.77 5.70
CA LYS A 73 16.76 -17.18 7.10
C LYS A 73 15.39 -17.18 7.78
N TYR A 74 14.41 -16.52 7.21
CA TYR A 74 13.13 -16.23 7.85
C TYR A 74 11.92 -16.79 7.08
N ILE A 75 11.99 -16.80 5.75
CA ILE A 75 10.91 -17.24 4.87
C ILE A 75 11.45 -18.15 3.75
N SER A 76 10.60 -19.06 3.27
CA SER A 76 10.98 -20.03 2.24
C SER A 76 11.00 -19.46 0.82
N LYS A 77 10.20 -18.41 0.59
CA LYS A 77 10.07 -17.78 -0.72
C LYS A 77 9.84 -16.28 -0.57
N ARG A 78 10.53 -15.47 -1.38
CA ARG A 78 10.29 -14.03 -1.43
C ARG A 78 8.89 -13.71 -1.94
N MET A 79 8.22 -12.80 -1.26
CA MET A 79 7.01 -12.16 -1.74
C MET A 79 7.37 -10.76 -2.21
N LEU A 80 6.84 -10.36 -3.35
CA LEU A 80 7.14 -9.09 -3.97
C LEU A 80 5.90 -8.20 -3.86
N PRO A 81 5.88 -7.23 -2.93
CA PRO A 81 4.72 -6.35 -2.77
C PRO A 81 4.56 -5.46 -4.00
N ASP A 82 3.32 -5.11 -4.32
CA ASP A 82 3.05 -4.09 -5.34
C ASP A 82 3.70 -2.78 -4.91
N ASP A 83 3.36 -2.31 -3.71
CA ASP A 83 3.99 -1.18 -3.05
C ASP A 83 4.32 -1.51 -1.58
N ALA A 84 5.40 -0.94 -1.07
CA ALA A 84 5.73 -0.91 0.35
C ALA A 84 6.19 0.48 0.74
N LEU A 85 5.70 0.99 1.87
CA LEU A 85 6.02 2.31 2.40
C LEU A 85 6.51 2.18 3.83
N TYR A 86 7.76 2.55 4.09
CA TYR A 86 8.26 2.65 5.45
C TYR A 86 8.08 4.07 5.97
N VAL A 87 7.29 4.22 7.02
CA VAL A 87 6.98 5.50 7.66
C VAL A 87 7.79 5.64 8.94
N TYR A 88 8.65 6.65 8.97
CA TYR A 88 9.62 6.82 10.06
C TYR A 88 8.95 7.13 11.40
N GLY A 89 7.97 8.03 11.42
CA GLY A 89 7.30 8.46 12.65
C GLY A 89 6.56 7.33 13.37
N LEU A 90 6.07 6.35 12.63
CA LEU A 90 5.39 5.17 13.19
C LEU A 90 6.30 3.96 13.37
N ASN A 91 7.52 4.00 12.83
CA ASN A 91 8.41 2.83 12.69
C ASN A 91 7.67 1.62 12.10
N THR A 92 6.93 1.86 11.02
CA THR A 92 5.99 0.89 10.43
C THR A 92 6.24 0.75 8.93
N LEU A 93 6.29 -0.49 8.47
CA LEU A 93 6.28 -0.87 7.07
C LEU A 93 4.84 -1.19 6.66
N PHE A 94 4.28 -0.38 5.78
CA PHE A 94 2.97 -0.62 5.16
C PHE A 94 3.17 -1.39 3.86
N ILE A 95 2.56 -2.56 3.76
CA ILE A 95 2.48 -3.36 2.53
C ILE A 95 1.13 -3.08 1.90
N ILE A 96 1.15 -2.60 0.67
CA ILE A 96 -0.05 -2.20 -0.07
C ILE A 96 -0.13 -3.07 -1.33
N GLU A 97 -1.17 -3.87 -1.42
CA GLU A 97 -1.47 -4.72 -2.58
C GLU A 97 -2.70 -4.20 -3.30
N LYS A 98 -2.57 -3.91 -4.58
CA LYS A 98 -3.67 -3.43 -5.42
C LYS A 98 -4.37 -4.61 -6.09
N LYS A 99 -5.70 -4.65 -6.01
CA LYS A 99 -6.51 -5.69 -6.66
C LYS A 99 -7.60 -5.05 -7.50
N PHE A 100 -7.45 -5.19 -8.79
CA PHE A 100 -8.40 -4.73 -9.79
C PHE A 100 -8.97 -5.92 -10.55
N GLN A 101 -10.28 -5.92 -10.74
CA GLN A 101 -11.00 -6.98 -11.44
C GLN A 101 -12.20 -6.39 -12.18
N HIS A 102 -12.51 -6.94 -13.34
CA HIS A 102 -13.66 -6.54 -14.16
C HIS A 102 -14.58 -7.72 -14.49
N SER A 103 -14.16 -8.93 -14.15
CA SER A 103 -14.92 -10.18 -14.34
C SER A 103 -14.55 -11.17 -13.25
N ALA A 104 -15.42 -12.14 -12.96
CA ALA A 104 -15.14 -13.22 -12.00
C ALA A 104 -13.85 -13.97 -12.38
N GLY A 105 -13.01 -14.29 -11.39
CA GLY A 105 -11.72 -14.94 -11.64
C GLY A 105 -10.92 -15.24 -10.38
N SER A 106 -9.71 -15.75 -10.53
CA SER A 106 -8.84 -16.24 -9.45
C SER A 106 -8.36 -15.15 -8.46
N VAL A 107 -8.68 -13.87 -8.67
CA VAL A 107 -8.32 -12.81 -7.73
C VAL A 107 -9.15 -12.94 -6.44
N ASP A 108 -10.36 -13.47 -6.53
CA ASP A 108 -11.25 -13.69 -5.38
C ASP A 108 -10.57 -14.53 -4.29
N GLU A 109 -9.92 -15.62 -4.69
CA GLU A 109 -9.19 -16.51 -3.78
C GLU A 109 -7.94 -15.83 -3.18
N LYS A 110 -7.34 -14.89 -3.91
CA LYS A 110 -6.11 -14.20 -3.45
C LYS A 110 -6.36 -13.23 -2.31
N LEU A 111 -7.58 -12.75 -2.12
CA LEU A 111 -7.92 -11.88 -0.99
C LEU A 111 -7.78 -12.61 0.36
N GLN A 112 -7.99 -13.92 0.38
CA GLN A 112 -7.89 -14.76 1.58
C GLN A 112 -6.44 -14.97 2.05
N THR A 113 -5.44 -14.55 1.27
CA THR A 113 -4.03 -14.78 1.58
C THR A 113 -3.39 -13.67 2.43
N CYS A 114 -4.12 -12.65 2.84
CA CYS A 114 -3.59 -11.46 3.51
C CYS A 114 -2.91 -11.79 4.85
N ASP A 115 -3.51 -12.64 5.68
CA ASP A 115 -2.94 -13.05 6.97
C ASP A 115 -1.59 -13.77 6.79
N PHE A 116 -1.52 -14.74 5.89
CA PHE A 116 -0.28 -15.43 5.58
C PHE A 116 0.80 -14.44 5.11
N LYS A 117 0.47 -13.57 4.16
CA LYS A 117 1.43 -12.59 3.63
C LYS A 117 1.89 -11.61 4.70
N LYS A 118 0.98 -11.09 5.52
CA LYS A 118 1.30 -10.21 6.65
C LYS A 118 2.30 -10.87 7.59
N LYS A 119 2.02 -12.11 8.02
CA LYS A 119 2.89 -12.89 8.90
C LYS A 119 4.28 -13.12 8.32
N GLU A 120 4.40 -13.37 7.03
CA GLU A 120 5.70 -13.52 6.37
C GLU A 120 6.49 -12.20 6.37
N TYR A 121 5.85 -11.06 6.14
CA TYR A 121 6.51 -9.75 6.29
C TYR A 121 6.87 -9.44 7.75
N GLU A 122 6.03 -9.82 8.71
CA GLU A 122 6.33 -9.69 10.13
C GLU A 122 7.58 -10.48 10.52
N LYS A 123 7.75 -11.73 10.06
CA LYS A 123 8.97 -12.52 10.28
C LYS A 123 10.23 -11.79 9.77
N LEU A 124 10.14 -11.08 8.66
CA LEU A 124 11.25 -10.30 8.12
C LEU A 124 11.53 -9.03 8.93
N CYS A 125 10.53 -8.45 9.55
CA CYS A 125 10.62 -7.15 10.21
C CYS A 125 10.86 -7.26 11.72
N ILE A 126 10.50 -8.37 12.37
CA ILE A 126 10.75 -8.63 13.81
C ILE A 126 12.22 -8.41 14.20
N PRO A 127 13.24 -8.93 13.45
CA PRO A 127 14.65 -8.79 13.85
C PRO A 127 15.14 -7.34 13.90
N ILE A 128 14.45 -6.44 13.21
CA ILE A 128 14.79 -5.01 13.13
C ILE A 128 13.78 -4.12 13.89
N ASN A 129 12.90 -4.76 14.67
CA ASN A 129 11.88 -4.08 15.48
C ASN A 129 11.00 -3.10 14.68
N VAL A 130 10.61 -3.47 13.46
CA VAL A 130 9.72 -2.69 12.61
C VAL A 130 8.34 -3.34 12.60
N LYS A 131 7.31 -2.53 12.82
CA LYS A 131 5.91 -2.99 12.72
C LYS A 131 5.52 -3.18 11.26
N VAL A 132 4.59 -4.10 11.01
CA VAL A 132 4.04 -4.35 9.67
C VAL A 132 2.54 -4.10 9.68
N GLN A 133 2.08 -3.32 8.73
CA GLN A 133 0.68 -3.19 8.37
C GLN A 133 0.49 -3.71 6.94
N TYR A 134 -0.62 -4.39 6.72
CA TYR A 134 -0.95 -4.96 5.42
C TYR A 134 -2.34 -4.51 5.01
N CYS A 135 -2.46 -3.92 3.83
CA CYS A 135 -3.75 -3.54 3.30
C CYS A 135 -3.89 -3.86 1.81
N TYR A 136 -5.14 -4.07 1.42
CA TYR A 136 -5.54 -4.07 0.04
C TYR A 136 -6.10 -2.71 -0.37
N PHE A 137 -5.76 -2.31 -1.58
CA PHE A 137 -6.52 -1.31 -2.33
C PHE A 137 -7.36 -2.03 -3.38
N LEU A 138 -8.67 -1.94 -3.22
CA LEU A 138 -9.64 -2.72 -3.98
C LEU A 138 -10.43 -1.83 -4.93
N CYS A 139 -10.72 -2.31 -6.15
CA CYS A 139 -11.66 -1.63 -7.03
C CYS A 139 -13.11 -1.95 -6.65
N ASP A 140 -14.07 -1.20 -7.22
CA ASP A 140 -15.51 -1.29 -6.95
C ASP A 140 -16.11 -2.69 -7.15
N TRP A 141 -15.48 -3.53 -7.97
CA TRP A 141 -15.89 -4.93 -8.13
C TRP A 141 -16.07 -5.64 -6.78
N PHE A 142 -15.18 -5.35 -5.82
CA PHE A 142 -15.16 -5.99 -4.49
C PHE A 142 -16.12 -5.33 -3.48
N GLN A 143 -16.87 -4.29 -3.85
CA GLN A 143 -17.93 -3.72 -3.03
C GLN A 143 -19.16 -4.63 -2.95
N ARG A 144 -19.32 -5.55 -3.90
CA ARG A 144 -20.46 -6.46 -4.00
C ARG A 144 -20.64 -7.29 -2.73
N ASN A 145 -21.88 -7.71 -2.50
CA ASN A 145 -22.27 -8.44 -1.29
C ASN A 145 -21.63 -9.82 -1.18
N GLU A 146 -21.31 -10.46 -2.30
CA GLU A 146 -20.61 -11.74 -2.38
C GLU A 146 -19.21 -11.72 -1.76
N TYR A 147 -18.59 -10.54 -1.63
CA TYR A 147 -17.28 -10.34 -1.00
C TYR A 147 -17.37 -9.95 0.48
N LYS A 148 -18.56 -9.96 1.09
CA LYS A 148 -18.74 -9.56 2.49
C LYS A 148 -17.89 -10.42 3.43
N ASP A 149 -17.98 -11.73 3.31
CA ASP A 149 -17.30 -12.64 4.24
C ASP A 149 -15.78 -12.56 4.14
N VAL A 150 -15.22 -12.42 2.93
CA VAL A 150 -13.77 -12.24 2.77
C VAL A 150 -13.30 -10.87 3.28
N LYS A 151 -14.13 -9.82 3.14
CA LYS A 151 -13.82 -8.51 3.72
C LYS A 151 -13.83 -8.55 5.25
N ASP A 152 -14.81 -9.22 5.85
CA ASP A 152 -14.88 -9.43 7.30
C ASP A 152 -13.68 -10.25 7.80
N TYR A 153 -13.27 -11.28 7.04
CA TYR A 153 -12.06 -12.05 7.33
C TYR A 153 -10.79 -11.18 7.31
N ILE A 154 -10.59 -10.34 6.27
CA ILE A 154 -9.44 -9.44 6.18
C ILE A 154 -9.31 -8.59 7.45
N LEU A 155 -10.42 -8.01 7.92
CA LEU A 155 -10.43 -7.20 9.14
C LEU A 155 -10.16 -8.04 10.39
N SER A 156 -10.71 -9.26 10.46
CA SER A 156 -10.56 -10.15 11.62
C SER A 156 -9.12 -10.59 11.87
N VAL A 157 -8.29 -10.66 10.81
CA VAL A 157 -6.86 -11.01 10.91
C VAL A 157 -5.94 -9.78 11.02
N GLY A 158 -6.52 -8.60 11.30
CA GLY A 158 -5.79 -7.37 11.51
C GLY A 158 -5.16 -6.79 10.24
N CYS A 159 -5.66 -7.17 9.06
CA CYS A 159 -5.38 -6.50 7.79
C CYS A 159 -6.44 -5.42 7.54
N LYS A 160 -6.23 -4.58 6.54
CA LYS A 160 -7.18 -3.56 6.13
C LYS A 160 -7.46 -3.66 4.64
N TYR A 161 -8.56 -3.06 4.21
CA TYR A 161 -8.83 -2.81 2.80
C TYR A 161 -9.43 -1.43 2.63
N PHE A 162 -9.21 -0.84 1.48
CA PHE A 162 -9.71 0.47 1.10
C PHE A 162 -10.22 0.43 -0.33
N PHE A 163 -11.25 1.24 -0.57
CA PHE A 163 -11.74 1.61 -1.89
C PHE A 163 -11.41 3.08 -2.10
N ASP A 164 -11.47 3.57 -3.30
CA ASP A 164 -11.30 4.98 -3.68
C ASP A 164 -10.00 5.64 -3.17
N GLU A 165 -9.72 5.59 -1.88
CA GLU A 165 -8.52 6.19 -1.28
C GLU A 165 -7.99 5.38 -0.08
N ILE A 166 -6.68 5.50 0.18
CA ILE A 166 -6.04 5.07 1.43
C ILE A 166 -5.87 6.32 2.31
N PRO A 167 -6.52 6.41 3.49
CA PRO A 167 -6.41 7.59 4.35
C PRO A 167 -4.97 7.88 4.77
N LEU A 168 -4.54 9.16 4.72
CA LEU A 168 -3.22 9.57 5.22
C LEU A 168 -3.06 9.28 6.70
N GLU A 169 -4.13 9.43 7.48
CA GLU A 169 -4.18 9.05 8.91
C GLU A 169 -3.78 7.59 9.12
N TYR A 170 -4.31 6.66 8.32
CA TYR A 170 -3.93 5.24 8.40
C TYR A 170 -2.43 5.03 8.17
N LEU A 171 -1.84 5.81 7.28
CA LEU A 171 -0.41 5.75 6.97
C LEU A 171 0.45 6.58 7.94
N GLY A 172 -0.16 7.38 8.85
CA GLY A 172 0.56 8.29 9.73
C GLY A 172 1.30 9.41 9.00
N LEU A 173 0.70 9.91 7.91
CA LEU A 173 1.25 10.95 7.04
C LEU A 173 0.42 12.25 7.07
N GLU A 174 -0.44 12.44 8.06
CA GLU A 174 -1.20 13.68 8.26
C GLU A 174 -0.35 14.89 8.52
#